data_290c41a603fe9dc9d6878cee69e4b34c
#
_entry.id   290c41a603fe9dc9d6878cee69e4b34c
#
_cell.length_a   1.000
_cell.length_b   1.000
_cell.length_c   1.000
_cell.angle_alpha   90.00
_cell.angle_beta   90.00
_cell.angle_gamma   90.00
#
_symmetry.space_group_name_H-M   'P 1'
#
loop_
_entity.id
_entity.type
_entity.pdbx_description
1 polymer ?
#
loop_
_entity_poly.entity_id
_entity_poly.type
_entity_poly.pdbx_seq_one_letter_code
_entity_poly.pdbx_strand_id
1 'polypeptide(L)'
;MIAKVVLNNREQNIDKVLDYSVPQQFEAAMQPGIRVAVPIGYRDRIVEGMVIGTAEESEYENLKKLYKILGDKPVCAPWIIK
;
A
#
# COMPACT_ATOMS: atom_id res chain seq x y z
N MET A 1 8.02 8.94 5.25
CA MET A 1 6.69 8.39 5.54
C MET A 1 6.57 6.98 4.99
N ILE A 2 5.97 6.11 5.76
CA ILE A 2 5.76 4.71 5.40
C ILE A 2 4.26 4.49 5.27
N ALA A 3 3.84 3.81 4.20
CA ALA A 3 2.45 3.43 4.02
C ALA A 3 2.28 1.97 4.37
N LYS A 4 1.27 1.68 5.16
CA LYS A 4 0.86 0.32 5.49
C LYS A 4 -0.18 -0.10 4.49
N VAL A 5 0.10 -1.14 3.71
CA VAL A 5 -0.72 -1.50 2.56
C VAL A 5 -1.16 -2.96 2.65
N VAL A 6 -2.44 -3.17 2.39
CA VAL A 6 -3.00 -4.52 2.25
C VAL A 6 -3.21 -4.78 0.77
N LEU A 7 -2.74 -5.91 0.28
CA LEU A 7 -2.82 -6.21 -1.14
C LEU A 7 -4.16 -6.83 -1.50
N ASN A 8 -4.65 -6.46 -2.67
CA ASN A 8 -5.84 -7.05 -3.25
C ASN A 8 -5.40 -8.26 -4.08
N ASN A 9 -5.10 -9.36 -3.40
CA ASN A 9 -4.60 -10.55 -4.05
C ASN A 9 -5.29 -11.79 -3.48
N ARG A 10 -6.26 -12.30 -4.21
CA ARG A 10 -7.03 -13.45 -3.78
C ARG A 10 -6.23 -14.74 -3.71
N GLU A 11 -5.26 -14.87 -4.60
CA GLU A 11 -4.52 -16.13 -4.70
C GLU A 11 -3.69 -16.42 -3.49
N GLN A 12 -3.23 -15.39 -2.84
CA GLN A 12 -2.35 -15.56 -1.69
C GLN A 12 -3.07 -15.47 -0.36
N ASN A 13 -4.34 -15.11 -0.39
CA ASN A 13 -5.13 -15.02 0.83
C ASN A 13 -4.37 -14.31 1.94
N ILE A 14 -3.87 -13.13 1.63
CA ILE A 14 -2.96 -12.44 2.53
C ILE A 14 -3.70 -11.58 3.52
N ASP A 15 -3.48 -11.86 4.79
CA ASP A 15 -3.85 -10.97 5.87
C ASP A 15 -2.71 -10.06 6.24
N LYS A 16 -1.70 -10.03 5.42
CA LYS A 16 -0.45 -9.41 5.72
C LYS A 16 -0.44 -7.94 5.32
N VAL A 17 0.05 -7.12 6.22
CA VAL A 17 0.27 -5.71 5.92
C VAL A 17 1.70 -5.54 5.48
N LEU A 18 1.89 -4.87 4.36
CA LEU A 18 3.22 -4.60 3.82
C LEU A 18 3.55 -3.12 3.97
N ASP A 19 4.80 -2.84 4.26
CA ASP A 19 5.28 -1.48 4.40
C ASP A 19 5.92 -1.02 3.11
N TYR A 20 5.55 0.19 2.68
CA TYR A 20 6.14 0.81 1.49
C TYR A 20 6.59 2.22 1.81
N SER A 21 7.70 2.62 1.22
CA SER A 21 8.17 3.99 1.32
C SER A 21 7.28 4.86 0.43
N VAL A 22 6.89 6.03 0.94
CA VAL A 22 6.01 6.94 0.21
C VAL A 22 6.86 8.04 -0.42
N PRO A 23 6.90 8.14 -1.76
CA PRO A 23 7.56 9.28 -2.40
C PRO A 23 6.94 10.58 -1.94
N GLN A 24 7.74 11.62 -1.85
CA GLN A 24 7.31 12.89 -1.31
C GLN A 24 6.09 13.44 -2.05
N GLN A 25 6.02 13.24 -3.36
CA GLN A 25 4.90 13.75 -4.15
C GLN A 25 3.56 13.12 -3.80
N PHE A 26 3.57 11.97 -3.10
CA PHE A 26 2.35 11.28 -2.73
C PHE A 26 1.97 11.46 -1.26
N GLU A 27 2.83 12.09 -0.47
CA GLU A 27 2.61 12.15 0.97
C GLU A 27 1.31 12.84 1.34
N ALA A 28 0.95 13.89 0.61
CA ALA A 28 -0.26 14.64 0.94
C ALA A 28 -1.54 13.84 0.70
N ALA A 29 -1.47 12.80 -0.13
CA ALA A 29 -2.63 11.98 -0.46
C ALA A 29 -2.75 10.74 0.42
N MET A 30 -1.78 10.50 1.29
CA MET A 30 -1.76 9.28 2.09
C MET A 30 -2.77 9.36 3.22
N GLN A 31 -3.79 8.53 3.13
CA GLN A 31 -4.76 8.37 4.20
C GLN A 31 -5.39 6.99 4.07
N PRO A 32 -5.96 6.46 5.15
CA PRO A 32 -6.59 5.15 5.06
C PRO A 32 -7.68 5.13 4.01
N GLY A 33 -7.70 4.05 3.22
CA GLY A 33 -8.68 3.88 2.17
C GLY A 33 -8.23 4.27 0.79
N ILE A 34 -7.05 4.89 0.65
CA ILE A 34 -6.52 5.25 -0.66
C ILE A 34 -6.03 4.00 -1.37
N ARG A 35 -6.42 3.83 -2.63
CA ARG A 35 -5.93 2.73 -3.45
C ARG A 35 -4.62 3.12 -4.10
N VAL A 36 -3.69 2.19 -4.11
CA VAL A 36 -2.36 2.44 -4.63
C VAL A 36 -1.90 1.25 -5.47
N ALA A 37 -0.93 1.50 -6.34
CA ALA A 37 -0.23 0.45 -7.06
C ALA A 37 1.13 0.29 -6.42
N VAL A 38 1.49 -0.94 -6.08
CA VAL A 38 2.73 -1.22 -5.37
C VAL A 38 3.46 -2.38 -6.03
N PRO A 39 4.81 -2.37 -6.00
CA PRO A 39 5.58 -3.50 -6.50
C PRO A 39 5.66 -4.59 -5.44
N ILE A 40 5.53 -5.83 -5.89
CA ILE A 40 5.72 -6.98 -5.00
C ILE A 40 6.64 -8.00 -5.63
N GLY A 41 7.30 -8.75 -4.77
CA GLY A 41 8.06 -9.90 -5.18
C GLY A 41 9.37 -9.54 -5.84
N TYR A 42 9.99 -10.56 -6.35
CA TYR A 42 11.34 -10.51 -6.85
C TYR A 42 11.47 -9.67 -8.12
N ARG A 43 10.43 -9.63 -8.93
CA ARG A 43 10.43 -8.91 -10.20
C ARG A 43 9.68 -7.59 -10.14
N ASP A 44 9.36 -7.13 -8.95
CA ASP A 44 8.63 -5.87 -8.77
C ASP A 44 7.35 -5.84 -9.59
N ARG A 45 6.58 -6.91 -9.50
CA ARG A 45 5.29 -6.98 -10.17
C ARG A 45 4.34 -5.98 -9.53
N ILE A 46 3.71 -5.16 -10.34
CA ILE A 46 2.83 -4.12 -9.84
C ILE A 46 1.44 -4.69 -9.58
N VAL A 47 0.95 -4.49 -8.37
CA VAL A 47 -0.38 -4.96 -7.99
C VAL A 47 -1.11 -3.84 -7.27
N GLU A 48 -2.42 -3.97 -7.19
CA GLU A 48 -3.25 -3.01 -6.47
C GLU A 48 -3.28 -3.35 -4.99
N GLY A 49 -3.23 -2.32 -4.16
CA GLY A 49 -3.40 -2.45 -2.73
C GLY A 49 -4.16 -1.27 -2.18
N MET A 50 -4.39 -1.29 -0.89
CA MET A 50 -5.09 -0.20 -0.21
C MET A 50 -4.31 0.19 1.04
N VAL A 51 -4.13 1.49 1.21
CA VAL A 51 -3.47 2.03 2.39
C VAL A 51 -4.42 1.92 3.57
N ILE A 52 -3.95 1.32 4.65
CA ILE A 52 -4.74 1.22 5.88
C ILE A 52 -4.19 2.11 6.98
N GLY A 53 -3.04 2.72 6.77
CA GLY A 53 -2.44 3.63 7.72
C GLY A 53 -1.07 4.06 7.27
N THR A 54 -0.45 4.94 8.03
CA THR A 54 0.90 5.41 7.76
C THR A 54 1.72 5.38 9.03
N ALA A 55 3.05 5.42 8.87
CA ALA A 55 3.97 5.46 9.99
C ALA A 55 5.19 6.28 9.61
N GLU A 56 5.91 6.74 10.61
CA GLU A 56 7.15 7.48 10.38
C GLU A 56 8.29 6.55 10.07
N GLU A 57 8.30 5.39 10.70
CA GLU A 57 9.38 4.43 10.58
C GLU A 57 8.84 3.02 10.39
N SER A 58 9.66 2.16 9.79
CA SER A 58 9.35 0.76 9.62
C SER A 58 10.43 -0.07 10.30
N GLU A 59 10.05 -1.24 10.80
CA GLU A 59 11.03 -2.19 11.33
C GLU A 59 11.80 -2.89 10.22
N TYR A 60 11.42 -2.67 8.98
CA TYR A 60 12.08 -3.27 7.82
C TYR A 60 13.01 -2.28 7.15
N GLU A 61 14.11 -2.78 6.62
CA GLU A 61 15.03 -1.98 5.81
C GLU A 61 14.73 -2.24 4.34
N ASN A 62 15.21 -1.34 3.48
CA ASN A 62 15.12 -1.52 2.03
C ASN A 62 13.68 -1.66 1.54
N LEU A 63 12.83 -0.78 2.00
CA LEU A 63 11.45 -0.79 1.57
C LEU A 63 11.35 -0.39 0.09
N LYS A 64 10.46 -1.07 -0.61
CA LYS A 64 10.13 -0.64 -1.96
C LYS A 64 9.23 0.59 -1.88
N LYS A 65 9.21 1.36 -2.96
CA LYS A 65 8.41 2.59 -3.02
C LYS A 65 7.06 2.32 -3.63
N LEU A 66 6.06 3.06 -3.19
CA LEU A 66 4.78 3.08 -3.88
C LEU A 66 5.01 3.45 -5.34
N TYR A 67 4.33 2.75 -6.22
CA TYR A 67 4.46 3.04 -7.64
C TYR A 67 3.63 4.25 -8.04
N LYS A 68 2.33 4.23 -7.68
CA LYS A 68 1.47 5.38 -7.91
C LYS A 68 0.18 5.24 -7.12
N ILE A 69 -0.58 6.34 -7.08
CA ILE A 69 -1.90 6.38 -6.45
C ILE A 69 -2.94 6.08 -7.53
N LEU A 70 -3.82 5.13 -7.26
CA LEU A 70 -4.87 4.73 -8.21
C LEU A 70 -6.16 5.50 -8.01
N GLY A 71 -6.40 6.00 -6.80
CA GLY A 71 -7.58 6.78 -6.51
C GLY A 71 -7.24 7.88 -5.54
N ASP A 72 -7.84 9.04 -5.74
CA ASP A 72 -7.57 10.21 -4.91
C ASP A 72 -8.57 10.36 -3.75
N LYS A 73 -9.50 9.42 -3.62
CA LYS A 73 -10.47 9.45 -2.53
C LYS A 73 -10.43 8.13 -1.78
N PRO A 74 -10.53 8.17 -0.44
CA PRO A 74 -10.61 6.94 0.32
C PRO A 74 -11.85 6.14 -0.06
N VAL A 75 -11.68 4.83 -0.19
CA VAL A 75 -12.78 3.92 -0.47
C VAL A 75 -12.69 2.74 0.47
N CYS A 76 -13.83 2.12 0.69
CA CYS A 76 -13.91 0.94 1.53
C CYS A 76 -14.07 -0.27 0.61
N ALA A 77 -12.97 -0.96 0.37
CA ALA A 77 -12.98 -2.09 -0.54
C ALA A 77 -13.57 -3.32 0.13
N PRO A 78 -14.42 -4.08 -0.59
CA PRO A 78 -15.06 -5.26 0.00
C PRO A 78 -14.08 -6.30 0.52
N TRP A 79 -12.89 -6.40 -0.09
CA TRP A 79 -11.91 -7.40 0.30
C TRP A 79 -11.18 -7.06 1.59
N ILE A 80 -11.45 -5.91 2.17
CA ILE A 80 -10.80 -5.46 3.38
C ILE A 80 -11.78 -5.29 4.55
N ILE A 81 -13.05 -5.23 4.25
CA ILE A 81 -14.08 -5.02 5.27
C ILE A 81 -14.26 -6.28 6.11
N LYS A 82 -14.36 -6.06 7.37
CA LYS A 82 -14.61 -7.14 8.31
C LYS A 82 -16.03 -7.08 8.79
#